data_b11054217d92e2b325027ec648aeeee1
#
_entry.id   b11054217d92e2b325027ec648aeeee1
#
_cell.length_a   1.000
_cell.length_b   1.000
_cell.length_c   1.000
_cell.angle_alpha   90.00
_cell.angle_beta   90.00
_cell.angle_gamma   90.00
#
_symmetry.space_group_name_H-M   'P 1'
#
loop_
_entity.id
_entity.type
_entity.pdbx_description
1 polymer ?
#
loop_
_entity_poly.entity_id
_entity_poly.type
_entity_poly.pdbx_seq_one_letter_code
_entity_poly.pdbx_strand_id
1 'polypeptide(L)'
;MTTSSTQIPLQMRREDLASWENWLRRPETSALEQLLVAEPFPEHGAYLWGPGGMGKSHLLQACCEAHGHYARYVPLREFGAFQPDKVLAGAETARVIALDDVDTIAESRVWQEGLFGFFNLCEESGARLLVTASAAPQQLADMLPDLRSRLSSLPVFQMPHFSEEQIADLLRLRGEAIGLRLSEDVMRYCSIRLTRNPLRVVSFVNALDQLSLAQRRAVTVPFVRESGLLHLATG
;
A
#
# COMPACT_ATOMS: atom_id res chain seq x y z
N MET A 1 -8.22 -17.68 -39.00
CA MET A 1 -9.19 -17.11 -38.03
C MET A 1 -8.34 -16.52 -36.88
N THR A 2 -8.07 -15.24 -36.99
CA THR A 2 -7.27 -14.49 -36.00
C THR A 2 -8.23 -14.02 -34.89
N THR A 3 -8.12 -14.61 -33.71
CA THR A 3 -8.80 -14.14 -32.51
C THR A 3 -8.20 -12.82 -32.07
N SER A 4 -8.88 -11.73 -32.37
CA SER A 4 -8.56 -10.40 -31.87
C SER A 4 -8.77 -10.39 -30.35
N SER A 5 -7.71 -10.47 -29.58
CA SER A 5 -7.73 -10.24 -28.13
C SER A 5 -8.07 -8.76 -27.91
N THR A 6 -9.29 -8.47 -27.52
CA THR A 6 -9.69 -7.12 -27.10
C THR A 6 -9.03 -6.84 -25.75
N GLN A 7 -7.86 -6.24 -25.79
CA GLN A 7 -7.20 -5.70 -24.61
C GLN A 7 -8.03 -4.51 -24.14
N ILE A 8 -8.73 -4.68 -23.02
CA ILE A 8 -9.42 -3.58 -22.34
C ILE A 8 -8.29 -2.71 -21.74
N PRO A 9 -8.08 -1.46 -22.20
CA PRO A 9 -7.11 -0.59 -21.58
C PRO A 9 -7.57 -0.32 -20.15
N LEU A 10 -6.84 -0.83 -19.17
CA LEU A 10 -6.98 -0.42 -17.79
C LEU A 10 -6.58 1.05 -17.74
N GLN A 11 -7.56 1.96 -17.77
CA GLN A 11 -7.33 3.38 -17.54
C GLN A 11 -7.05 3.57 -16.03
N MET A 12 -5.84 3.22 -15.60
CA MET A 12 -5.33 3.70 -14.34
C MET A 12 -5.17 5.22 -14.49
N ARG A 13 -6.01 5.98 -13.81
CA ARG A 13 -5.82 7.41 -13.70
C ARG A 13 -4.50 7.64 -12.97
N ARG A 14 -3.73 8.64 -13.41
CA ARG A 14 -2.45 8.99 -12.76
C ARG A 14 -2.62 9.29 -11.26
N GLU A 15 -3.81 9.76 -10.88
CA GLU A 15 -4.23 10.04 -9.51
C GLU A 15 -4.45 8.77 -8.66
N ASP A 16 -4.52 7.59 -9.28
CA ASP A 16 -4.64 6.29 -8.60
C ASP A 16 -3.28 5.63 -8.32
N LEU A 17 -2.20 6.17 -8.91
CA LEU A 17 -0.85 5.69 -8.61
C LEU A 17 -0.44 6.12 -7.21
N ALA A 18 0.09 5.18 -6.44
CA ALA A 18 0.59 5.48 -5.11
C ALA A 18 1.81 6.41 -5.20
N SER A 19 1.70 7.57 -4.56
CA SER A 19 2.73 8.60 -4.51
C SER A 19 2.71 9.32 -3.17
N TRP A 20 3.77 10.08 -2.87
CA TRP A 20 3.80 10.93 -1.67
C TRP A 20 2.78 12.08 -1.72
N GLU A 21 2.33 12.48 -2.90
CA GLU A 21 1.35 13.56 -3.09
C GLU A 21 -0.05 13.14 -2.63
N ASN A 22 -0.40 11.84 -2.81
CA ASN A 22 -1.69 11.30 -2.40
C ASN A 22 -1.61 10.44 -1.11
N TRP A 23 -0.50 10.52 -0.38
CA TRP A 23 -0.34 9.97 0.96
C TRP A 23 -0.85 10.93 2.03
N LEU A 24 -1.80 10.48 2.87
CA LEU A 24 -2.23 11.27 4.03
C LEU A 24 -1.17 11.17 5.13
N ARG A 25 -0.41 12.25 5.33
CA ARG A 25 0.57 12.35 6.41
C ARG A 25 -0.11 12.43 7.76
N ARG A 26 0.38 11.65 8.72
CA ARG A 26 -0.18 11.57 10.06
C ARG A 26 0.94 11.59 11.10
N PRO A 27 0.71 12.16 12.31
CA PRO A 27 1.72 12.16 13.37
C PRO A 27 2.23 10.76 13.69
N GLU A 28 1.36 9.76 13.69
CA GLU A 28 1.66 8.37 14.04
C GLU A 28 2.57 7.68 13.01
N THR A 29 2.60 8.16 11.78
CA THR A 29 3.46 7.63 10.69
C THR A 29 4.68 8.48 10.44
N SER A 30 4.86 9.61 11.15
CA SER A 30 5.92 10.58 10.86
C SER A 30 7.34 10.00 10.97
N ALA A 31 7.61 9.16 11.97
CA ALA A 31 8.92 8.51 12.14
C ALA A 31 9.24 7.56 10.96
N LEU A 32 8.25 6.78 10.52
CA LEU A 32 8.35 5.94 9.34
C LEU A 32 8.57 6.76 8.07
N GLU A 33 7.77 7.82 7.88
CA GLU A 33 7.88 8.72 6.72
C GLU A 33 9.27 9.36 6.65
N GLN A 34 9.79 9.86 7.78
CA GLN A 34 11.14 10.43 7.86
C GLN A 34 12.19 9.38 7.49
N LEU A 35 12.05 8.15 7.97
CA LEU A 35 12.98 7.07 7.62
C LEU A 35 12.92 6.78 6.11
N LEU A 36 11.74 6.71 5.51
CA LEU A 36 11.56 6.37 4.09
C LEU A 36 12.06 7.44 3.11
N VAL A 37 12.12 8.73 3.53
CA VAL A 37 12.61 9.84 2.69
C VAL A 37 14.02 10.30 3.04
N ALA A 38 14.64 9.74 4.08
CA ALA A 38 15.98 10.15 4.52
C ALA A 38 17.06 9.82 3.48
N GLU A 39 18.00 10.75 3.26
CA GLU A 39 19.19 10.55 2.44
C GLU A 39 20.45 11.09 3.19
N PRO A 40 21.45 10.27 3.49
CA PRO A 40 21.48 8.81 3.33
C PRO A 40 20.49 8.12 4.28
N PHE A 41 20.05 6.94 3.89
CA PHE A 41 19.16 6.15 4.74
C PHE A 41 19.88 5.71 6.01
N PRO A 42 19.34 5.94 7.19
CA PRO A 42 20.04 5.64 8.43
C PRO A 42 20.13 4.14 8.76
N GLU A 43 19.28 3.32 8.13
CA GLU A 43 19.11 1.89 8.43
C GLU A 43 19.11 1.04 7.17
N HIS A 44 19.28 -0.29 7.28
CA HIS A 44 19.27 -1.22 6.14
C HIS A 44 17.88 -1.42 5.52
N GLY A 45 16.84 -0.82 6.06
CA GLY A 45 15.47 -0.92 5.57
C GLY A 45 14.43 -0.68 6.63
N ALA A 46 13.21 -1.19 6.39
CA ALA A 46 12.10 -1.13 7.34
C ALA A 46 11.13 -2.31 7.13
N TYR A 47 10.51 -2.75 8.22
CA TYR A 47 9.43 -3.73 8.21
C TYR A 47 8.13 -3.08 8.67
N LEU A 48 7.13 -3.06 7.79
CA LEU A 48 5.81 -2.45 8.02
C LEU A 48 4.77 -3.54 8.18
N TRP A 49 4.01 -3.51 9.26
CA TRP A 49 2.96 -4.51 9.46
C TRP A 49 1.64 -3.90 9.93
N GLY A 50 0.56 -4.65 9.70
CA GLY A 50 -0.79 -4.26 10.11
C GLY A 50 -1.85 -4.80 9.17
N PRO A 51 -3.14 -4.59 9.49
CA PRO A 51 -4.25 -5.08 8.69
C PRO A 51 -4.19 -4.67 7.22
N GLY A 52 -4.88 -5.42 6.35
CA GLY A 52 -5.03 -5.08 4.95
C GLY A 52 -5.71 -3.71 4.75
N GLY A 53 -5.28 -2.97 3.73
CA GLY A 53 -5.87 -1.67 3.37
C GLY A 53 -5.39 -0.47 4.20
N MET A 54 -4.42 -0.65 5.13
CA MET A 54 -3.86 0.44 5.95
C MET A 54 -2.81 1.30 5.24
N GLY A 55 -2.56 1.08 3.96
CA GLY A 55 -1.64 1.89 3.17
C GLY A 55 -0.20 1.37 3.11
N LYS A 56 0.10 0.14 3.57
CA LYS A 56 1.45 -0.46 3.49
C LYS A 56 2.00 -0.47 2.07
N SER A 57 1.27 -1.11 1.15
CA SER A 57 1.62 -1.18 -0.28
C SER A 57 1.74 0.20 -0.91
N HIS A 58 0.87 1.14 -0.51
CA HIS A 58 0.94 2.53 -0.96
C HIS A 58 2.28 3.18 -0.60
N LEU A 59 2.72 3.05 0.66
CA LEU A 59 4.02 3.60 1.10
C LEU A 59 5.19 2.98 0.35
N LEU A 60 5.18 1.67 0.14
CA LEU A 60 6.23 0.99 -0.62
C LEU A 60 6.29 1.49 -2.07
N GLN A 61 5.14 1.60 -2.71
CA GLN A 61 5.04 2.08 -4.10
C GLN A 61 5.43 3.55 -4.21
N ALA A 62 4.98 4.41 -3.28
CA ALA A 62 5.36 5.83 -3.24
C ALA A 62 6.88 6.01 -3.02
N CYS A 63 7.48 5.17 -2.18
CA CYS A 63 8.92 5.16 -2.00
C CYS A 63 9.65 4.71 -3.27
N CYS A 64 9.17 3.65 -3.93
CA CYS A 64 9.75 3.18 -5.20
C CYS A 64 9.59 4.23 -6.32
N GLU A 65 8.45 4.88 -6.42
CA GLU A 65 8.20 5.96 -7.39
C GLU A 65 9.19 7.11 -7.21
N ALA A 66 9.41 7.54 -5.96
CA ALA A 66 10.37 8.60 -5.64
C ALA A 66 11.83 8.25 -6.01
N HIS A 67 12.21 6.96 -5.95
CA HIS A 67 13.55 6.48 -6.32
C HIS A 67 13.68 6.09 -7.81
N GLY A 68 12.56 6.03 -8.55
CA GLY A 68 12.51 5.73 -9.97
C GLY A 68 13.21 4.41 -10.34
N HIS A 69 14.10 4.43 -11.33
CA HIS A 69 14.80 3.23 -11.81
C HIS A 69 15.79 2.61 -10.80
N TYR A 70 16.09 3.29 -9.70
CA TYR A 70 16.90 2.75 -8.61
C TYR A 70 16.10 1.94 -7.59
N ALA A 71 14.78 1.83 -7.77
CA ALA A 71 13.92 1.05 -6.90
C ALA A 71 13.32 -0.16 -7.63
N ARG A 72 13.03 -1.23 -6.86
CA ARG A 72 12.35 -2.43 -7.33
C ARG A 72 11.19 -2.77 -6.40
N TYR A 73 9.98 -2.78 -6.93
CA TYR A 73 8.78 -3.22 -6.22
C TYR A 73 8.42 -4.66 -6.61
N VAL A 74 8.25 -5.53 -5.62
CA VAL A 74 7.95 -6.96 -5.79
C VAL A 74 6.72 -7.32 -4.96
N PRO A 75 5.52 -7.38 -5.55
CA PRO A 75 4.30 -7.85 -4.88
C PRO A 75 4.29 -9.38 -4.77
N LEU A 76 4.70 -9.91 -3.61
CA LEU A 76 4.85 -11.36 -3.40
C LEU A 76 3.52 -12.10 -3.52
N ARG A 77 2.40 -11.46 -3.22
CA ARG A 77 1.06 -12.03 -3.45
C ARG A 77 0.83 -12.42 -4.91
N GLU A 78 1.38 -11.68 -5.86
CA GLU A 78 1.23 -11.93 -7.30
C GLU A 78 2.28 -12.91 -7.81
N PHE A 79 3.48 -12.86 -7.23
CA PHE A 79 4.63 -13.63 -7.70
C PHE A 79 4.92 -14.90 -6.90
N GLY A 80 4.21 -15.17 -5.80
CA GLY A 80 4.46 -16.33 -4.94
C GLY A 80 4.33 -17.70 -5.62
N ALA A 81 3.63 -17.80 -6.75
CA ALA A 81 3.55 -19.02 -7.56
C ALA A 81 4.78 -19.27 -8.44
N PHE A 82 5.67 -18.29 -8.62
CA PHE A 82 6.89 -18.39 -9.42
C PHE A 82 8.09 -18.78 -8.56
N GLN A 83 9.19 -19.17 -9.19
CA GLN A 83 10.42 -19.48 -8.49
C GLN A 83 11.10 -18.19 -8.00
N PRO A 84 11.54 -18.13 -6.71
CA PRO A 84 12.11 -16.92 -6.12
C PRO A 84 13.36 -16.42 -6.86
N ASP A 85 14.22 -17.31 -7.35
CA ASP A 85 15.41 -16.98 -8.14
C ASP A 85 15.10 -16.22 -9.42
N LYS A 86 13.96 -16.49 -10.05
CA LYS A 86 13.50 -15.77 -11.27
C LYS A 86 12.89 -14.42 -10.96
N VAL A 87 12.16 -14.33 -9.86
CA VAL A 87 11.47 -13.09 -9.45
C VAL A 87 12.47 -12.08 -8.88
N LEU A 88 13.42 -12.55 -8.08
CA LEU A 88 14.38 -11.71 -7.36
C LEU A 88 15.68 -11.47 -8.15
N ALA A 89 15.88 -12.15 -9.29
CA ALA A 89 17.10 -12.01 -10.08
C ALA A 89 17.42 -10.56 -10.43
N GLY A 90 18.61 -10.08 -10.04
CA GLY A 90 19.09 -8.74 -10.31
C GLY A 90 18.43 -7.64 -9.48
N ALA A 91 17.46 -7.97 -8.62
CA ALA A 91 16.81 -6.98 -7.78
C ALA A 91 17.78 -6.38 -6.72
N GLU A 92 18.78 -7.15 -6.29
CA GLU A 92 19.84 -6.73 -5.36
C GLU A 92 20.73 -5.60 -5.89
N THR A 93 20.67 -5.31 -7.18
CA THR A 93 21.38 -4.17 -7.80
C THR A 93 20.64 -2.84 -7.61
N ALA A 94 19.38 -2.87 -7.20
CA ALA A 94 18.62 -1.68 -6.89
C ALA A 94 19.06 -1.07 -5.55
N ARG A 95 18.88 0.25 -5.39
CA ARG A 95 19.15 0.92 -4.12
C ARG A 95 18.06 0.67 -3.08
N VAL A 96 16.83 0.53 -3.55
CA VAL A 96 15.64 0.28 -2.72
C VAL A 96 14.87 -0.91 -3.28
N ILE A 97 14.60 -1.89 -2.45
CA ILE A 97 13.84 -3.09 -2.80
C ILE A 97 12.63 -3.17 -1.87
N ALA A 98 11.45 -3.16 -2.44
CA ALA A 98 10.20 -3.24 -1.71
C ALA A 98 9.55 -4.62 -1.93
N LEU A 99 9.54 -5.44 -0.87
CA LEU A 99 8.87 -6.75 -0.85
C LEU A 99 7.51 -6.60 -0.17
N ASP A 100 6.45 -6.67 -0.95
CA ASP A 100 5.09 -6.45 -0.44
C ASP A 100 4.39 -7.77 -0.10
N ASP A 101 3.72 -7.81 1.06
CA ASP A 101 2.97 -8.95 1.60
C ASP A 101 3.82 -10.24 1.78
N VAL A 102 4.96 -10.15 2.49
CA VAL A 102 5.89 -11.27 2.71
C VAL A 102 5.27 -12.47 3.43
N ASP A 103 4.22 -12.26 4.18
CA ASP A 103 3.47 -13.34 4.86
C ASP A 103 2.71 -14.25 3.88
N THR A 104 2.46 -13.81 2.65
CA THR A 104 1.79 -14.65 1.63
C THR A 104 2.64 -15.83 1.15
N ILE A 105 3.95 -15.78 1.38
CA ILE A 105 4.87 -16.87 1.01
C ILE A 105 5.29 -17.73 2.24
N ALA A 106 4.70 -17.49 3.41
CA ALA A 106 5.10 -18.16 4.65
C ALA A 106 4.93 -19.71 4.61
N GLU A 107 4.01 -20.23 3.79
CA GLU A 107 3.82 -21.67 3.59
C GLU A 107 4.81 -22.28 2.58
N SER A 108 5.56 -21.46 1.82
CA SER A 108 6.47 -21.91 0.79
C SER A 108 7.91 -21.96 1.28
N ARG A 109 8.41 -23.17 1.59
CA ARG A 109 9.80 -23.37 2.03
C ARG A 109 10.81 -22.84 1.02
N VAL A 110 10.55 -23.02 -0.29
CA VAL A 110 11.41 -22.54 -1.39
C VAL A 110 11.52 -21.03 -1.38
N TRP A 111 10.40 -20.34 -1.17
CA TRP A 111 10.39 -18.88 -1.06
C TRP A 111 11.11 -18.38 0.19
N GLN A 112 10.92 -19.04 1.33
CA GLN A 112 11.58 -18.64 2.56
C GLN A 112 13.09 -18.77 2.47
N GLU A 113 13.61 -19.85 1.88
CA GLU A 113 15.03 -20.06 1.64
C GLU A 113 15.59 -19.07 0.61
N GLY A 114 14.83 -18.81 -0.47
CA GLY A 114 15.18 -17.81 -1.48
C GLY A 114 15.25 -16.40 -0.91
N LEU A 115 14.28 -15.98 -0.09
CA LEU A 115 14.28 -14.69 0.58
C LEU A 115 15.39 -14.57 1.61
N PHE A 116 15.71 -15.63 2.36
CA PHE A 116 16.85 -15.61 3.28
C PHE A 116 18.18 -15.34 2.55
N GLY A 117 18.41 -16.06 1.44
CA GLY A 117 19.59 -15.81 0.59
C GLY A 117 19.59 -14.40 -0.01
N PHE A 118 18.44 -13.94 -0.48
CA PHE A 118 18.28 -12.61 -1.05
C PHE A 118 18.53 -11.49 -0.02
N PHE A 119 18.11 -11.68 1.22
CA PHE A 119 18.38 -10.74 2.30
C PHE A 119 19.89 -10.54 2.51
N ASN A 120 20.67 -11.63 2.49
CA ASN A 120 22.13 -11.55 2.60
C ASN A 120 22.74 -10.77 1.43
N LEU A 121 22.27 -11.01 0.20
CA LEU A 121 22.71 -10.25 -0.98
C LEU A 121 22.42 -8.75 -0.85
N CYS A 122 21.25 -8.39 -0.31
CA CYS A 122 20.92 -6.98 -0.04
C CYS A 122 21.84 -6.34 0.99
N GLU A 123 22.20 -7.06 2.06
CA GLU A 123 23.16 -6.58 3.04
C GLU A 123 24.55 -6.36 2.40
N GLU A 124 25.04 -7.30 1.59
CA GLU A 124 26.33 -7.22 0.91
C GLU A 124 26.39 -6.08 -0.11
N SER A 125 25.30 -5.85 -0.85
CA SER A 125 25.21 -4.78 -1.85
C SER A 125 24.92 -3.40 -1.25
N GLY A 126 24.51 -3.34 0.02
CA GLY A 126 24.04 -2.10 0.67
C GLY A 126 22.68 -1.65 0.18
N ALA A 127 21.91 -2.54 -0.46
CA ALA A 127 20.54 -2.28 -0.86
C ALA A 127 19.61 -2.18 0.35
N ARG A 128 18.63 -1.28 0.28
CA ARG A 128 17.64 -1.08 1.35
C ARG A 128 16.44 -1.96 1.13
N LEU A 129 16.05 -2.69 2.14
CA LEU A 129 14.94 -3.64 2.06
C LEU A 129 13.71 -3.11 2.81
N LEU A 130 12.67 -2.75 2.09
CA LEU A 130 11.37 -2.39 2.63
C LEU A 130 10.44 -3.61 2.54
N VAL A 131 9.89 -4.02 3.66
CA VAL A 131 9.08 -5.24 3.73
C VAL A 131 7.72 -4.94 4.33
N THR A 132 6.65 -5.52 3.77
CA THR A 132 5.33 -5.46 4.41
C THR A 132 4.79 -6.83 4.74
N ALA A 133 3.94 -6.89 5.77
CA ALA A 133 3.19 -8.08 6.16
C ALA A 133 1.88 -7.72 6.88
N SER A 134 1.04 -8.70 7.14
CA SER A 134 -0.17 -8.54 7.97
C SER A 134 0.14 -8.56 9.47
N ALA A 135 1.26 -9.17 9.88
CA ALA A 135 1.65 -9.40 11.27
C ALA A 135 3.10 -8.99 11.55
N ALA A 136 3.44 -8.79 12.82
CA ALA A 136 4.82 -8.54 13.25
C ALA A 136 5.72 -9.76 12.94
N PRO A 137 7.04 -9.58 12.71
CA PRO A 137 7.94 -10.68 12.37
C PRO A 137 7.86 -11.85 13.35
N GLN A 138 7.75 -11.58 14.65
CA GLN A 138 7.69 -12.59 15.70
C GLN A 138 6.39 -13.44 15.65
N GLN A 139 5.35 -12.94 15.02
CA GLN A 139 4.05 -13.61 14.87
C GLN A 139 3.97 -14.50 13.63
N LEU A 140 4.96 -14.46 12.75
CA LEU A 140 5.04 -15.30 11.54
C LEU A 140 5.56 -16.71 11.92
N ALA A 141 4.73 -17.50 12.60
CA ALA A 141 5.12 -18.80 13.18
C ALA A 141 5.61 -19.82 12.13
N ASP A 142 5.01 -19.81 10.94
CA ASP A 142 5.32 -20.74 9.84
C ASP A 142 6.59 -20.34 9.05
N MET A 143 7.16 -19.19 9.38
CA MET A 143 8.37 -18.68 8.72
C MET A 143 9.63 -19.26 9.37
N LEU A 144 10.64 -19.55 8.54
CA LEU A 144 11.95 -19.99 8.97
C LEU A 144 12.50 -19.11 10.10
N PRO A 145 13.04 -19.68 11.20
CA PRO A 145 13.60 -18.89 12.30
C PRO A 145 14.66 -17.89 11.84
N ASP A 146 15.53 -18.29 10.90
CA ASP A 146 16.60 -17.43 10.38
C ASP A 146 16.04 -16.26 9.58
N LEU A 147 15.08 -16.49 8.67
CA LEU A 147 14.43 -15.42 7.93
C LEU A 147 13.64 -14.50 8.87
N ARG A 148 12.93 -15.06 9.84
CA ARG A 148 12.21 -14.28 10.85
C ARG A 148 13.16 -13.40 11.68
N SER A 149 14.34 -13.93 12.03
CA SER A 149 15.39 -13.16 12.72
C SER A 149 15.87 -11.98 11.87
N ARG A 150 16.11 -12.21 10.57
CA ARG A 150 16.49 -11.14 9.62
C ARG A 150 15.41 -10.07 9.49
N LEU A 151 14.15 -10.47 9.34
CA LEU A 151 13.03 -9.52 9.29
C LEU A 151 12.89 -8.72 10.59
N SER A 152 13.18 -9.35 11.75
CA SER A 152 13.16 -8.69 13.06
C SER A 152 14.33 -7.74 13.29
N SER A 153 15.42 -7.84 12.53
CA SER A 153 16.55 -6.93 12.63
C SER A 153 16.31 -5.58 11.96
N LEU A 154 15.29 -5.50 11.08
CA LEU A 154 14.85 -4.23 10.51
C LEU A 154 14.07 -3.40 11.54
N PRO A 155 14.10 -2.06 11.49
CA PRO A 155 13.15 -1.22 12.20
C PRO A 155 11.71 -1.64 11.89
N VAL A 156 10.96 -2.02 12.93
CA VAL A 156 9.61 -2.56 12.82
C VAL A 156 8.58 -1.49 13.12
N PHE A 157 7.68 -1.23 12.16
CA PHE A 157 6.62 -0.24 12.29
C PHE A 157 5.24 -0.91 12.16
N GLN A 158 4.38 -0.66 13.15
CA GLN A 158 2.98 -1.01 13.04
C GLN A 158 2.21 0.10 12.33
N MET A 159 1.42 -0.25 11.33
CA MET A 159 0.53 0.71 10.67
C MET A 159 -0.66 1.02 11.60
N PRO A 160 -0.77 2.28 12.06
CA PRO A 160 -1.82 2.67 13.00
C PRO A 160 -3.19 2.73 12.30
N HIS A 161 -4.25 2.43 13.07
CA HIS A 161 -5.62 2.63 12.61
C HIS A 161 -5.90 4.12 12.39
N PHE A 162 -6.84 4.40 11.49
CA PHE A 162 -7.30 5.76 11.23
C PHE A 162 -8.33 6.20 12.28
N SER A 163 -8.22 7.44 12.76
CA SER A 163 -9.26 8.10 13.53
C SER A 163 -10.39 8.57 12.61
N GLU A 164 -11.51 9.01 13.20
CA GLU A 164 -12.60 9.60 12.44
C GLU A 164 -12.20 10.89 11.72
N GLU A 165 -11.42 11.72 12.38
CA GLU A 165 -10.88 12.95 11.81
C GLU A 165 -9.95 12.64 10.62
N GLN A 166 -9.08 11.65 10.76
CA GLN A 166 -8.19 11.20 9.68
C GLN A 166 -8.97 10.61 8.50
N ILE A 167 -10.12 9.98 8.72
CA ILE A 167 -11.01 9.56 7.63
C ILE A 167 -11.61 10.78 6.92
N ALA A 168 -12.00 11.84 7.63
CA ALA A 168 -12.47 13.07 7.00
C ALA A 168 -11.36 13.76 6.19
N ASP A 169 -10.13 13.77 6.69
CA ASP A 169 -8.97 14.31 5.98
C ASP A 169 -8.63 13.48 4.72
N LEU A 170 -8.76 12.16 4.80
CA LEU A 170 -8.58 11.27 3.65
C LEU A 170 -9.66 11.49 2.57
N LEU A 171 -10.91 11.72 2.98
CA LEU A 171 -12.00 12.07 2.06
C LEU A 171 -11.70 13.37 1.33
N ARG A 172 -11.20 14.39 2.06
CA ARG A 172 -10.79 15.68 1.49
C ARG A 172 -9.64 15.50 0.52
N LEU A 173 -8.54 14.88 0.95
CA LEU A 173 -7.35 14.64 0.14
C LEU A 173 -7.71 13.91 -1.17
N ARG A 174 -8.49 12.82 -1.07
CA ARG A 174 -8.86 12.05 -2.25
C ARG A 174 -9.84 12.80 -3.14
N GLY A 175 -10.82 13.51 -2.57
CA GLY A 175 -11.75 14.34 -3.32
C GLY A 175 -11.02 15.41 -4.13
N GLU A 176 -10.09 16.14 -3.51
CA GLU A 176 -9.27 17.15 -4.17
C GLU A 176 -8.42 16.57 -5.30
N ALA A 177 -7.78 15.41 -5.07
CA ALA A 177 -6.93 14.76 -6.06
C ALA A 177 -7.70 14.40 -7.35
N ILE A 178 -8.98 14.03 -7.26
CA ILE A 178 -9.81 13.68 -8.43
C ILE A 178 -10.75 14.79 -8.89
N GLY A 179 -10.66 15.99 -8.27
CA GLY A 179 -11.50 17.14 -8.59
C GLY A 179 -12.95 17.03 -8.10
N LEU A 180 -13.26 16.09 -7.20
CA LEU A 180 -14.57 15.91 -6.60
C LEU A 180 -14.75 16.86 -5.41
N ARG A 181 -15.69 17.80 -5.51
CA ARG A 181 -15.99 18.72 -4.41
C ARG A 181 -16.88 18.05 -3.36
N LEU A 182 -16.33 17.81 -2.18
CA LEU A 182 -17.05 17.33 -1.00
C LEU A 182 -17.20 18.48 0.00
N SER A 183 -18.43 18.80 0.40
CA SER A 183 -18.67 19.80 1.46
C SER A 183 -18.30 19.23 2.83
N GLU A 184 -18.02 20.12 3.80
CA GLU A 184 -17.73 19.71 5.19
C GLU A 184 -18.84 18.84 5.79
N ASP A 185 -20.11 19.13 5.46
CA ASP A 185 -21.25 18.34 5.92
C ASP A 185 -21.25 16.92 5.33
N VAL A 186 -20.86 16.77 4.05
CA VAL A 186 -20.72 15.46 3.41
C VAL A 186 -19.56 14.70 4.03
N MET A 187 -18.40 15.33 4.21
CA MET A 187 -17.22 14.69 4.80
C MET A 187 -17.52 14.21 6.22
N ARG A 188 -18.10 15.07 7.06
CA ARG A 188 -18.52 14.72 8.43
C ARG A 188 -19.57 13.61 8.44
N TYR A 189 -20.56 13.66 7.54
CA TYR A 189 -21.59 12.63 7.43
C TYR A 189 -20.99 11.27 7.08
N CYS A 190 -19.99 11.25 6.18
CA CYS A 190 -19.31 10.03 5.70
C CYS A 190 -18.32 9.50 6.73
N SER A 191 -17.48 10.34 7.37
CA SER A 191 -16.42 9.90 8.28
C SER A 191 -16.93 9.12 9.50
N ILE A 192 -18.12 9.48 10.00
CA ILE A 192 -18.77 8.77 11.11
C ILE A 192 -19.28 7.39 10.70
N ARG A 193 -19.57 7.17 9.40
CA ARG A 193 -20.24 5.97 8.89
C ARG A 193 -19.33 5.03 8.14
N LEU A 194 -18.25 5.54 7.59
CA LEU A 194 -17.27 4.73 6.86
C LEU A 194 -16.42 3.90 7.81
N THR A 195 -15.96 2.77 7.32
CA THR A 195 -14.94 1.97 8.02
C THR A 195 -13.64 2.74 8.17
N ARG A 196 -12.84 2.37 9.16
CA ARG A 196 -11.49 2.92 9.42
C ARG A 196 -10.43 2.36 8.45
N ASN A 197 -10.85 1.78 7.33
CA ASN A 197 -9.97 1.22 6.30
C ASN A 197 -9.79 2.22 5.15
N PRO A 198 -8.59 2.81 4.97
CA PRO A 198 -8.31 3.81 3.94
C PRO A 198 -8.61 3.34 2.52
N LEU A 199 -8.32 2.07 2.19
CA LEU A 199 -8.58 1.53 0.87
C LEU A 199 -10.09 1.56 0.52
N ARG A 200 -10.94 1.25 1.50
CA ARG A 200 -12.40 1.31 1.30
C ARG A 200 -12.89 2.75 1.18
N VAL A 201 -12.28 3.68 1.91
CA VAL A 201 -12.59 5.11 1.79
C VAL A 201 -12.23 5.63 0.39
N VAL A 202 -11.06 5.30 -0.12
CA VAL A 202 -10.65 5.67 -1.49
C VAL A 202 -11.59 5.08 -2.53
N SER A 203 -11.95 3.79 -2.39
CA SER A 203 -12.91 3.12 -3.29
C SER A 203 -14.30 3.79 -3.25
N PHE A 204 -14.74 4.19 -2.05
CA PHE A 204 -15.99 4.92 -1.87
C PHE A 204 -15.98 6.28 -2.58
N VAL A 205 -14.91 7.07 -2.43
CA VAL A 205 -14.78 8.38 -3.11
C VAL A 205 -14.80 8.22 -4.62
N ASN A 206 -14.07 7.23 -5.15
CA ASN A 206 -14.06 6.95 -6.59
C ASN A 206 -15.44 6.55 -7.11
N ALA A 207 -16.18 5.72 -6.35
CA ALA A 207 -17.54 5.33 -6.71
C ALA A 207 -18.52 6.53 -6.66
N LEU A 208 -18.38 7.41 -5.68
CA LEU A 208 -19.17 8.66 -5.61
C LEU A 208 -18.91 9.57 -6.80
N ASP A 209 -17.64 9.73 -7.21
CA ASP A 209 -17.29 10.53 -8.38
C ASP A 209 -17.95 9.98 -9.64
N GLN A 210 -17.79 8.69 -9.89
CA GLN A 210 -18.42 8.04 -11.06
C GLN A 210 -19.93 8.21 -11.08
N LEU A 211 -20.59 8.04 -9.92
CA LEU A 211 -22.04 8.19 -9.82
C LEU A 211 -22.50 9.64 -10.01
N SER A 212 -21.76 10.60 -9.43
CA SER A 212 -21.99 12.04 -9.57
C SER A 212 -21.90 12.47 -11.03
N LEU A 213 -20.89 12.02 -11.75
CA LEU A 213 -20.68 12.29 -13.17
C LEU A 213 -21.80 11.65 -14.01
N ALA A 214 -22.15 10.39 -13.75
CA ALA A 214 -23.19 9.67 -14.49
C ALA A 214 -24.56 10.33 -14.34
N GLN A 215 -24.90 10.80 -13.15
CA GLN A 215 -26.18 11.44 -12.84
C GLN A 215 -26.16 12.96 -13.06
N ARG A 216 -24.98 13.57 -13.34
CA ARG A 216 -24.78 15.00 -13.44
C ARG A 216 -25.31 15.77 -12.21
N ARG A 217 -25.08 15.21 -11.03
CA ARG A 217 -25.54 15.76 -9.74
C ARG A 217 -24.37 16.02 -8.83
N ALA A 218 -24.41 17.14 -8.10
CA ALA A 218 -23.44 17.42 -7.06
C ALA A 218 -23.58 16.43 -5.90
N VAL A 219 -22.44 16.09 -5.27
CA VAL A 219 -22.41 15.21 -4.08
C VAL A 219 -22.90 16.00 -2.87
N THR A 220 -24.06 15.64 -2.37
CA THR A 220 -24.70 16.18 -1.17
C THR A 220 -25.02 15.04 -0.20
N VAL A 221 -25.34 15.36 1.06
CA VAL A 221 -25.73 14.31 2.03
C VAL A 221 -26.94 13.50 1.54
N PRO A 222 -28.02 14.08 0.98
CA PRO A 222 -29.08 13.30 0.36
C PRO A 222 -28.58 12.40 -0.77
N PHE A 223 -27.71 12.91 -1.67
CA PHE A 223 -27.13 12.12 -2.75
C PHE A 223 -26.36 10.89 -2.21
N VAL A 224 -25.52 11.08 -1.20
CA VAL A 224 -24.77 9.97 -0.56
C VAL A 224 -25.74 8.94 0.04
N ARG A 225 -26.81 9.36 0.68
CA ARG A 225 -27.82 8.45 1.24
C ARG A 225 -28.54 7.65 0.16
N GLU A 226 -28.95 8.29 -0.92
CA GLU A 226 -29.65 7.68 -2.05
C GLU A 226 -28.75 6.71 -2.82
N SER A 227 -27.44 6.96 -2.86
CA SER A 227 -26.48 6.13 -3.61
C SER A 227 -26.34 4.70 -3.11
N GLY A 228 -26.64 4.44 -1.84
CA GLY A 228 -26.41 3.14 -1.19
C GLY A 228 -24.94 2.76 -0.98
N LEU A 229 -23.98 3.57 -1.44
CA LEU A 229 -22.54 3.25 -1.42
C LEU A 229 -21.96 3.10 -0.01
N LEU A 230 -22.57 3.76 1.00
CA LEU A 230 -22.15 3.59 2.38
C LEU A 230 -22.25 2.15 2.87
N HIS A 231 -23.28 1.41 2.47
CA HIS A 231 -23.45 0.01 2.87
C HIS A 231 -22.34 -0.90 2.33
N LEU A 232 -21.79 -0.58 1.17
CA LEU A 232 -20.65 -1.32 0.58
C LEU A 232 -19.31 -1.01 1.27
N ALA A 233 -19.24 0.12 1.96
CA ALA A 233 -18.02 0.60 2.61
C ALA A 233 -18.01 0.37 4.13
N THR A 234 -19.06 -0.23 4.73
CA THR A 234 -19.19 -0.48 6.18
C THR A 234 -18.94 -1.94 6.57
N GLY A 235 -18.80 -2.87 5.63
CA GLY A 235 -18.61 -4.30 5.85
C GLY A 235 -17.15 -4.77 5.89
#